data_f5f22d0c955a7561427519d30983c31b
#
_entry.id   f5f22d0c955a7561427519d30983c31b
#
_cell.length_a   1.000
_cell.length_b   1.000
_cell.length_c   1.000
_cell.angle_alpha   90.00
_cell.angle_beta   90.00
_cell.angle_gamma   90.00
#
_symmetry.space_group_name_H-M   'P 1'
#
loop_
_entity.id
_entity.type
_entity.pdbx_description
1 polymer ?
#
loop_
_entity_poly.entity_id
_entity_poly.type
_entity_poly.pdbx_seq_one_letter_code
_entity_poly.pdbx_strand_id
1 'polypeptide(L)'
;MLRAIAAAKKKNDRIDANKICDCLRCDFLPVCYMASTAIRERRRTLRYRNLLVRQMVQMKTKICTLLMAAGVSYDKERLHKAGYFRELLANNPDINDGLRSLLKLCRETLVRLSKTESALVRSLERDPLLMERVKRLMSIPAVGPITALTWALEVGEVQRFSSIKKAISYCGLCGDQKSSGNTVQRTPLSKQRNKHLQTTLIEAAKMAPRYNPTLAQLYNRERQKGNVNRATLAVARKLVAYLMAVDRGQTHFLVLDNEERAAA
;
A
#
# COMPACT_ATOMS: atom_id res chain seq x y z
N MET A 1 11.44 -0.64 16.96
CA MET A 1 12.20 0.39 17.72
C MET A 1 12.16 -0.02 19.18
N LEU A 2 13.31 -0.15 19.80
CA LEU A 2 13.41 -0.48 21.24
C LEU A 2 12.94 0.73 22.05
N ARG A 3 11.82 0.60 22.74
CA ARG A 3 11.24 1.70 23.53
C ARG A 3 12.21 2.19 24.63
N ALA A 4 13.01 1.29 25.20
CA ALA A 4 14.02 1.64 26.18
C ALA A 4 15.06 2.66 25.68
N ILE A 5 15.45 2.58 24.40
CA ILE A 5 16.36 3.55 23.76
C ILE A 5 15.60 4.84 23.41
N ALA A 6 14.37 4.70 22.84
CA ALA A 6 13.58 5.85 22.41
C ALA A 6 13.12 6.77 23.53
N ALA A 7 12.94 6.23 24.76
CA ALA A 7 12.45 6.97 25.94
C ALA A 7 13.54 7.72 26.72
N ALA A 8 14.81 7.67 26.29
CA ALA A 8 15.89 8.35 26.98
C ALA A 8 15.78 9.88 26.86
N LYS A 9 15.86 10.59 27.98
CA LYS A 9 15.93 12.07 28.00
C LYS A 9 17.22 12.61 27.35
N LYS A 10 18.34 11.90 27.49
CA LYS A 10 19.62 12.22 26.84
C LYS A 10 19.91 11.18 25.78
N LYS A 11 20.18 11.62 24.56
CA LYS A 11 20.50 10.77 23.41
C LYS A 11 21.89 11.08 22.91
N ASN A 12 22.76 10.11 22.99
CA ASN A 12 24.04 10.09 22.28
C ASN A 12 24.40 8.63 22.00
N ASP A 13 25.29 8.40 21.07
CA ASP A 13 25.69 7.07 20.59
C ASP A 13 26.22 6.17 21.73
N ARG A 14 26.94 6.75 22.71
CA ARG A 14 27.45 6.00 23.87
C ARG A 14 26.33 5.48 24.77
N ILE A 15 25.33 6.33 25.06
CA ILE A 15 24.16 5.93 25.88
C ILE A 15 23.34 4.89 25.13
N ASP A 16 23.14 5.06 23.84
CA ASP A 16 22.37 4.12 23.02
C ASP A 16 23.10 2.77 22.89
N ALA A 17 24.44 2.77 22.72
CA ALA A 17 25.26 1.58 22.72
C ALA A 17 25.19 0.82 24.06
N ASN A 18 25.33 1.51 25.20
CA ASN A 18 25.20 0.90 26.52
C ASN A 18 23.83 0.25 26.73
N LYS A 19 22.74 0.93 26.36
CA LYS A 19 21.39 0.37 26.46
C LYS A 19 21.16 -0.84 25.54
N ILE A 20 21.74 -0.83 24.36
CA ILE A 20 21.71 -2.00 23.46
C ILE A 20 22.45 -3.16 24.12
N CYS A 21 23.62 -2.91 24.71
CA CYS A 21 24.39 -3.90 25.42
C CYS A 21 23.63 -4.50 26.60
N ASP A 22 23.00 -3.65 27.42
CA ASP A 22 22.18 -4.12 28.54
C ASP A 22 20.97 -4.95 28.09
N CYS A 23 20.28 -4.50 27.03
CA CYS A 23 19.18 -5.25 26.43
C CYS A 23 19.65 -6.62 25.87
N LEU A 24 20.86 -6.67 25.28
CA LEU A 24 21.45 -7.91 24.78
C LEU A 24 21.77 -8.88 25.93
N ARG A 25 22.41 -8.38 27.00
CA ARG A 25 22.73 -9.18 28.19
C ARG A 25 21.51 -9.78 28.86
N CYS A 26 20.38 -9.09 28.83
CA CYS A 26 19.12 -9.52 29.43
C CYS A 26 18.21 -10.28 28.46
N ASP A 27 18.66 -10.59 27.25
CA ASP A 27 17.87 -11.23 26.16
C ASP A 27 16.56 -10.48 25.83
N PHE A 28 16.55 -9.15 26.01
CA PHE A 28 15.41 -8.27 25.69
C PHE A 28 15.44 -7.71 24.28
N LEU A 29 16.40 -8.10 23.45
CA LEU A 29 16.46 -7.66 22.05
C LEU A 29 15.48 -8.48 21.20
N PRO A 30 14.43 -7.85 20.64
CA PRO A 30 13.55 -8.58 19.75
C PRO A 30 14.26 -8.92 18.44
N VAL A 31 14.21 -10.19 18.05
CA VAL A 31 14.74 -10.64 16.75
C VAL A 31 14.05 -9.92 15.61
N CYS A 32 14.82 -9.33 14.71
CA CYS A 32 14.31 -8.64 13.53
C CYS A 32 14.50 -9.53 12.28
N TYR A 33 13.42 -9.75 11.56
CA TYR A 33 13.49 -10.43 10.27
C TYR A 33 14.23 -9.58 9.24
N MET A 34 15.32 -10.09 8.71
CA MET A 34 16.10 -9.50 7.62
C MET A 34 15.82 -10.23 6.32
N ALA A 35 15.17 -9.56 5.38
CA ALA A 35 15.00 -10.09 4.04
C ALA A 35 16.37 -10.23 3.33
N SER A 36 16.49 -11.20 2.42
CA SER A 36 17.69 -11.39 1.60
C SER A 36 18.06 -10.09 0.83
N THR A 37 19.32 -9.94 0.47
CA THR A 37 19.81 -8.77 -0.29
C THR A 37 19.01 -8.60 -1.58
N ALA A 38 18.77 -9.69 -2.32
CA ALA A 38 18.01 -9.69 -3.54
C ALA A 38 16.58 -9.14 -3.35
N ILE A 39 15.88 -9.52 -2.27
CA ILE A 39 14.56 -8.98 -1.95
C ILE A 39 14.65 -7.52 -1.50
N ARG A 40 15.70 -7.13 -0.76
CA ARG A 40 15.87 -5.74 -0.31
C ARG A 40 16.09 -4.77 -1.47
N GLU A 41 16.84 -5.15 -2.49
CA GLU A 41 17.06 -4.36 -3.71
C GLU A 41 15.76 -4.13 -4.48
N ARG A 42 15.00 -5.19 -4.74
CA ARG A 42 13.70 -5.12 -5.42
C ARG A 42 12.68 -4.31 -4.62
N ARG A 43 12.68 -4.46 -3.30
CA ARG A 43 11.86 -3.63 -2.39
C ARG A 43 12.24 -2.15 -2.50
N ARG A 44 13.52 -1.82 -2.66
CA ARG A 44 13.97 -0.44 -2.90
C ARG A 44 13.39 0.10 -4.20
N THR A 45 13.44 -0.67 -5.29
CA THR A 45 12.84 -0.32 -6.58
C THR A 45 11.34 -0.06 -6.45
N LEU A 46 10.59 -0.95 -5.78
CA LEU A 46 9.15 -0.76 -5.55
C LEU A 46 8.85 0.49 -4.70
N ARG A 47 9.64 0.75 -3.68
CA ARG A 47 9.48 1.96 -2.85
C ARG A 47 9.82 3.23 -3.61
N TYR A 48 10.78 3.17 -4.54
CA TYR A 48 11.08 4.27 -5.45
C TYR A 48 9.93 4.54 -6.42
N ARG A 49 9.31 3.49 -6.95
CA ARG A 49 8.04 3.61 -7.70
C ARG A 49 6.98 4.38 -6.92
N ASN A 50 6.82 4.09 -5.62
CA ASN A 50 5.85 4.82 -4.79
C ASN A 50 6.22 6.31 -4.60
N LEU A 51 7.49 6.67 -4.67
CA LEU A 51 7.94 8.06 -4.73
C LEU A 51 7.49 8.73 -6.03
N LEU A 52 7.70 8.07 -7.19
CA LEU A 52 7.26 8.60 -8.49
C LEU A 52 5.76 8.87 -8.51
N VAL A 53 4.94 7.96 -7.96
CA VAL A 53 3.48 8.18 -7.86
C VAL A 53 3.15 9.43 -7.06
N ARG A 54 3.82 9.67 -5.94
CA ARG A 54 3.61 10.91 -5.17
C ARG A 54 3.98 12.16 -5.96
N GLN A 55 5.08 12.13 -6.71
CA GLN A 55 5.49 13.24 -7.59
C GLN A 55 4.46 13.45 -8.72
N MET A 56 3.91 12.38 -9.31
CA MET A 56 2.83 12.50 -10.29
C MET A 56 1.59 13.18 -9.71
N VAL A 57 1.20 12.83 -8.48
CA VAL A 57 0.08 13.51 -7.78
C VAL A 57 0.39 14.99 -7.56
N GLN A 58 1.60 15.34 -7.15
CA GLN A 58 2.03 16.73 -6.99
C GLN A 58 1.95 17.50 -8.30
N MET A 59 2.39 16.92 -9.43
CA MET A 59 2.27 17.56 -10.74
C MET A 59 0.80 17.77 -11.15
N LYS A 60 -0.07 16.79 -10.92
CA LYS A 60 -1.50 16.92 -11.17
C LYS A 60 -2.12 18.03 -10.35
N THR A 61 -1.81 18.08 -9.06
CA THR A 61 -2.31 19.16 -8.16
C THR A 61 -1.79 20.52 -8.62
N LYS A 62 -0.51 20.61 -9.03
CA LYS A 62 0.08 21.86 -9.51
C LYS A 62 -0.62 22.38 -10.77
N ILE A 63 -0.94 21.50 -11.73
CA ILE A 63 -1.73 21.87 -12.91
C ILE A 63 -3.10 22.45 -12.50
N CYS A 64 -3.81 21.76 -11.60
CA CYS A 64 -5.10 22.26 -11.09
C CYS A 64 -4.97 23.64 -10.43
N THR A 65 -3.97 23.80 -9.55
CA THR A 65 -3.73 25.07 -8.83
C THR A 65 -3.42 26.23 -9.79
N LEU A 66 -2.61 25.99 -10.82
CA LEU A 66 -2.26 27.00 -11.83
C LEU A 66 -3.48 27.44 -12.63
N LEU A 67 -4.34 26.52 -13.05
CA LEU A 67 -5.57 26.82 -13.77
C LEU A 67 -6.57 27.59 -12.88
N MET A 68 -6.74 27.15 -11.63
CA MET A 68 -7.60 27.84 -10.66
C MET A 68 -7.14 29.27 -10.37
N ALA A 69 -5.84 29.49 -10.22
CA ALA A 69 -5.27 30.81 -10.00
C ALA A 69 -5.49 31.78 -11.18
N ALA A 70 -5.63 31.27 -12.40
CA ALA A 70 -5.93 32.03 -13.60
C ALA A 70 -7.43 32.14 -13.90
N GLY A 71 -8.32 31.64 -13.03
CA GLY A 71 -9.75 31.65 -13.26
C GLY A 71 -10.25 30.73 -14.38
N VAL A 72 -9.38 29.80 -14.86
CA VAL A 72 -9.70 28.91 -15.99
C VAL A 72 -10.55 27.75 -15.55
N SER A 73 -11.75 27.64 -16.10
CA SER A 73 -12.62 26.45 -15.88
C SER A 73 -12.14 25.24 -16.68
N TYR A 74 -12.21 24.06 -16.07
CA TYR A 74 -11.78 22.81 -16.70
C TYR A 74 -12.59 21.61 -16.21
N ASP A 75 -12.71 20.58 -17.07
CA ASP A 75 -13.26 19.28 -16.69
C ASP A 75 -12.19 18.46 -15.96
N LYS A 76 -12.45 18.19 -14.69
CA LYS A 76 -11.53 17.47 -13.79
C LYS A 76 -11.21 16.05 -14.25
N GLU A 77 -12.15 15.35 -14.87
CA GLU A 77 -11.98 13.97 -15.33
C GLU A 77 -11.17 13.90 -16.62
N ARG A 78 -11.27 14.94 -17.46
CA ARG A 78 -10.61 15.02 -18.76
C ARG A 78 -9.27 15.74 -18.73
N LEU A 79 -8.96 16.52 -17.67
CA LEU A 79 -7.79 17.41 -17.60
C LEU A 79 -6.47 16.73 -17.95
N HIS A 80 -6.33 15.46 -17.59
CA HIS A 80 -5.10 14.71 -17.84
C HIS A 80 -5.11 13.92 -19.15
N LYS A 81 -6.17 14.01 -19.98
CA LYS A 81 -6.19 13.44 -21.33
C LYS A 81 -5.47 14.38 -22.29
N ALA A 82 -4.64 13.83 -23.17
CA ALA A 82 -3.75 14.63 -24.03
C ALA A 82 -4.50 15.57 -25.00
N GLY A 83 -5.61 15.12 -25.59
CA GLY A 83 -6.45 15.91 -26.48
C GLY A 83 -7.03 17.11 -25.76
N TYR A 84 -7.80 16.85 -24.68
CA TYR A 84 -8.45 17.89 -23.90
C TYR A 84 -7.46 18.93 -23.36
N PHE A 85 -6.30 18.49 -22.88
CA PHE A 85 -5.29 19.42 -22.36
C PHE A 85 -4.75 20.35 -23.45
N ARG A 86 -4.57 19.87 -24.69
CA ARG A 86 -4.16 20.70 -25.84
C ARG A 86 -5.24 21.71 -26.22
N GLU A 87 -6.49 21.25 -26.30
CA GLU A 87 -7.66 22.10 -26.59
C GLU A 87 -7.81 23.20 -25.53
N LEU A 88 -7.69 22.86 -24.24
CA LEU A 88 -7.76 23.80 -23.14
C LEU A 88 -6.70 24.90 -23.25
N LEU A 89 -5.46 24.53 -23.62
CA LEU A 89 -4.39 25.50 -23.80
C LEU A 89 -4.55 26.36 -25.06
N ALA A 90 -5.16 25.83 -26.13
CA ALA A 90 -5.34 26.56 -27.40
C ALA A 90 -6.49 27.55 -27.32
N ASN A 91 -7.60 27.17 -26.69
CA ASN A 91 -8.88 27.88 -26.79
C ASN A 91 -9.15 28.81 -25.61
N ASN A 92 -8.22 28.93 -24.64
CA ASN A 92 -8.45 29.76 -23.44
C ASN A 92 -7.59 31.01 -23.45
N PRO A 93 -8.20 32.20 -23.63
CA PRO A 93 -7.48 33.48 -23.72
C PRO A 93 -6.83 33.86 -22.37
N ASP A 94 -7.36 33.39 -21.25
CA ASP A 94 -6.84 33.70 -19.91
C ASP A 94 -5.50 32.97 -19.61
N ILE A 95 -5.11 32.05 -20.48
CA ILE A 95 -3.81 31.33 -20.38
C ILE A 95 -2.75 32.11 -21.16
N ASN A 96 -2.05 33.00 -20.48
CA ASN A 96 -0.91 33.71 -21.05
C ASN A 96 0.29 32.76 -21.33
N ASP A 97 1.30 33.23 -22.07
CA ASP A 97 2.43 32.40 -22.50
C ASP A 97 3.27 31.86 -21.34
N GLY A 98 3.43 32.63 -20.25
CA GLY A 98 4.12 32.18 -19.05
C GLY A 98 3.39 31.02 -18.38
N LEU A 99 2.10 31.15 -18.17
CA LEU A 99 1.26 30.10 -17.61
C LEU A 99 1.23 28.86 -18.53
N ARG A 100 1.10 29.09 -19.84
CA ARG A 100 1.13 28.00 -20.85
C ARG A 100 2.41 27.19 -20.78
N SER A 101 3.56 27.85 -20.62
CA SER A 101 4.86 27.21 -20.47
C SER A 101 4.96 26.38 -19.21
N LEU A 102 4.49 26.90 -18.06
CA LEU A 102 4.45 26.17 -16.78
C LEU A 102 3.53 24.95 -16.84
N LEU A 103 2.35 25.05 -17.45
CA LEU A 103 1.41 23.96 -17.62
C LEU A 103 1.98 22.85 -18.51
N LYS A 104 2.66 23.21 -19.62
CA LYS A 104 3.36 22.27 -20.49
C LYS A 104 4.46 21.54 -19.73
N LEU A 105 5.32 22.24 -19.00
CA LEU A 105 6.39 21.67 -18.18
C LEU A 105 5.86 20.65 -17.15
N CYS A 106 4.78 21.01 -16.43
CA CYS A 106 4.15 20.11 -15.47
C CYS A 106 3.59 18.85 -16.17
N ARG A 107 3.00 19.01 -17.36
CA ARG A 107 2.46 17.90 -18.17
C ARG A 107 3.55 16.98 -18.68
N GLU A 108 4.62 17.50 -19.23
CA GLU A 108 5.77 16.73 -19.72
C GLU A 108 6.44 15.95 -18.58
N THR A 109 6.64 16.59 -17.44
CA THR A 109 7.14 15.94 -16.24
C THR A 109 6.23 14.78 -15.81
N LEU A 110 4.91 14.99 -15.78
CA LEU A 110 3.93 13.96 -15.44
C LEU A 110 4.02 12.76 -16.39
N VAL A 111 4.11 13.00 -17.70
CA VAL A 111 4.24 11.95 -18.72
C VAL A 111 5.53 11.16 -18.53
N ARG A 112 6.67 11.84 -18.30
CA ARG A 112 7.96 11.19 -18.04
C ARG A 112 7.93 10.34 -16.78
N LEU A 113 7.41 10.85 -15.68
CA LEU A 113 7.26 10.10 -14.43
C LEU A 113 6.38 8.86 -14.61
N SER A 114 5.28 8.97 -15.35
CA SER A 114 4.37 7.85 -15.64
C SER A 114 5.05 6.76 -16.48
N LYS A 115 5.83 7.13 -17.50
CA LYS A 115 6.60 6.16 -18.32
C LYS A 115 7.64 5.43 -17.45
N THR A 116 8.37 6.16 -16.61
CA THR A 116 9.38 5.57 -15.71
C THR A 116 8.71 4.63 -14.69
N GLU A 117 7.60 5.04 -14.08
CA GLU A 117 6.83 4.22 -13.15
C GLU A 117 6.40 2.89 -13.78
N SER A 118 5.80 2.95 -14.97
CA SER A 118 5.37 1.77 -15.70
C SER A 118 6.54 0.85 -16.11
N ALA A 119 7.70 1.41 -16.42
CA ALA A 119 8.91 0.64 -16.70
C ALA A 119 9.42 -0.11 -15.46
N LEU A 120 9.44 0.55 -14.29
CA LEU A 120 9.84 -0.08 -13.02
C LEU A 120 8.88 -1.22 -12.63
N VAL A 121 7.58 -1.05 -12.80
CA VAL A 121 6.61 -2.11 -12.51
C VAL A 121 6.85 -3.30 -13.41
N ARG A 122 6.94 -3.09 -14.74
CA ARG A 122 7.20 -4.17 -15.70
C ARG A 122 8.52 -4.90 -15.44
N SER A 123 9.57 -4.19 -15.00
CA SER A 123 10.85 -4.84 -14.67
C SER A 123 10.71 -5.77 -13.45
N LEU A 124 9.93 -5.38 -12.43
CA LEU A 124 9.66 -6.22 -11.26
C LEU A 124 8.73 -7.41 -11.58
N GLU A 125 7.75 -7.23 -12.45
CA GLU A 125 6.83 -8.30 -12.87
C GLU A 125 7.56 -9.40 -13.67
N ARG A 126 8.57 -9.01 -14.46
CA ARG A 126 9.39 -9.92 -15.28
C ARG A 126 10.58 -10.49 -14.54
N ASP A 127 10.80 -10.10 -13.28
CA ASP A 127 11.91 -10.59 -12.49
C ASP A 127 11.75 -12.07 -12.19
N PRO A 128 12.72 -12.94 -12.56
CA PRO A 128 12.62 -14.39 -12.41
C PRO A 128 12.36 -14.84 -10.95
N LEU A 129 12.86 -14.09 -9.95
CA LEU A 129 12.62 -14.40 -8.54
C LEU A 129 11.19 -14.08 -8.05
N LEU A 130 10.47 -13.24 -8.78
CA LEU A 130 9.16 -12.75 -8.37
C LEU A 130 8.02 -13.25 -9.26
N MET A 131 8.30 -13.47 -10.53
CA MET A 131 7.30 -13.67 -11.59
C MET A 131 6.27 -14.75 -11.22
N GLU A 132 6.71 -15.95 -10.86
CA GLU A 132 5.80 -17.05 -10.52
C GLU A 132 5.00 -16.77 -9.24
N ARG A 133 5.64 -16.21 -8.22
CA ARG A 133 4.96 -15.83 -6.98
C ARG A 133 3.92 -14.74 -7.20
N VAL A 134 4.28 -13.71 -7.96
CA VAL A 134 3.38 -12.60 -8.32
C VAL A 134 2.21 -13.11 -9.14
N LYS A 135 2.43 -13.98 -10.13
CA LYS A 135 1.39 -14.60 -10.96
C LYS A 135 0.38 -15.38 -10.11
N ARG A 136 0.86 -16.19 -9.16
CA ARG A 136 -0.03 -16.89 -8.22
C ARG A 136 -0.84 -15.94 -7.35
N LEU A 137 -0.23 -14.89 -6.79
CA LEU A 137 -0.92 -13.90 -5.98
C LEU A 137 -1.98 -13.12 -6.77
N MET A 138 -1.72 -12.84 -8.05
CA MET A 138 -2.68 -12.18 -8.95
C MET A 138 -3.87 -13.04 -9.33
N SER A 139 -3.87 -14.34 -9.06
CA SER A 139 -5.07 -15.18 -9.21
C SER A 139 -6.17 -14.83 -8.22
N ILE A 140 -5.85 -14.13 -7.12
CA ILE A 140 -6.83 -13.66 -6.15
C ILE A 140 -7.61 -12.48 -6.77
N PRO A 141 -8.94 -12.53 -6.86
CA PRO A 141 -9.74 -11.43 -7.38
C PRO A 141 -9.45 -10.10 -6.66
N ALA A 142 -9.27 -9.03 -7.45
CA ALA A 142 -8.87 -7.68 -7.00
C ALA A 142 -7.41 -7.53 -6.54
N VAL A 143 -6.57 -8.55 -6.65
CA VAL A 143 -5.13 -8.44 -6.43
C VAL A 143 -4.44 -8.18 -7.76
N GLY A 144 -4.13 -6.92 -8.03
CA GLY A 144 -3.35 -6.53 -9.22
C GLY A 144 -1.83 -6.60 -8.98
N PRO A 145 -1.03 -6.31 -10.03
CA PRO A 145 0.43 -6.40 -9.98
C PRO A 145 1.05 -5.65 -8.79
N ILE A 146 0.61 -4.44 -8.54
CA ILE A 146 1.14 -3.61 -7.44
C ILE A 146 0.87 -4.24 -6.07
N THR A 147 -0.31 -4.82 -5.87
CA THR A 147 -0.67 -5.49 -4.61
C THR A 147 0.17 -6.75 -4.44
N ALA A 148 0.29 -7.56 -5.48
CA ALA A 148 1.08 -8.80 -5.47
C ALA A 148 2.58 -8.51 -5.23
N LEU A 149 3.17 -7.55 -5.95
CA LEU A 149 4.55 -7.11 -5.75
C LEU A 149 4.80 -6.54 -4.35
N THR A 150 3.86 -5.71 -3.86
CA THR A 150 3.98 -5.15 -2.50
C THR A 150 3.93 -6.25 -1.46
N TRP A 151 3.02 -7.21 -1.60
CA TRP A 151 2.98 -8.37 -0.71
C TRP A 151 4.27 -9.17 -0.77
N ALA A 152 4.68 -9.63 -1.94
CA ALA A 152 5.86 -10.46 -2.13
C ALA A 152 7.13 -9.81 -1.56
N LEU A 153 7.33 -8.52 -1.80
CA LEU A 153 8.54 -7.80 -1.42
C LEU A 153 8.54 -7.31 0.02
N GLU A 154 7.41 -6.82 0.55
CA GLU A 154 7.36 -6.30 1.92
C GLU A 154 7.18 -7.41 2.96
N VAL A 155 6.50 -8.49 2.61
CA VAL A 155 6.37 -9.68 3.47
C VAL A 155 7.67 -10.48 3.47
N GLY A 156 8.30 -10.69 2.30
CA GLY A 156 9.42 -11.61 2.17
C GLY A 156 8.96 -13.07 2.33
N GLU A 157 9.48 -13.78 3.30
CA GLU A 157 9.08 -15.15 3.62
C GLU A 157 7.77 -15.18 4.41
N VAL A 158 6.75 -15.79 3.82
CA VAL A 158 5.41 -15.82 4.44
C VAL A 158 5.35 -16.79 5.63
N GLN A 159 6.18 -17.81 5.63
CA GLN A 159 6.28 -18.83 6.70
C GLN A 159 6.68 -18.24 8.05
N ARG A 160 7.37 -17.09 8.06
CA ARG A 160 7.75 -16.38 9.30
C ARG A 160 6.57 -15.95 10.18
N PHE A 161 5.37 -15.86 9.62
CA PHE A 161 4.18 -15.56 10.41
C PHE A 161 3.57 -16.85 10.96
N SER A 162 3.56 -17.05 12.24
CA SER A 162 2.94 -18.24 12.85
C SER A 162 1.42 -18.26 12.74
N SER A 163 0.77 -17.13 12.44
CA SER A 163 -0.69 -17.04 12.27
C SER A 163 -1.10 -15.90 11.36
N ILE A 164 -2.31 -16.00 10.80
CA ILE A 164 -2.94 -14.93 10.01
C ILE A 164 -3.08 -13.65 10.83
N LYS A 165 -3.37 -13.75 12.13
CA LYS A 165 -3.50 -12.59 13.03
C LYS A 165 -2.19 -11.79 13.10
N LYS A 166 -1.03 -12.46 13.15
CA LYS A 166 0.29 -11.80 13.14
C LYS A 166 0.58 -11.10 11.81
N ALA A 167 0.20 -11.70 10.68
CA ALA A 167 0.32 -11.06 9.37
C ALA A 167 -0.59 -9.83 9.24
N ILE A 168 -1.84 -9.91 9.70
CA ILE A 168 -2.78 -8.79 9.73
C ILE A 168 -2.23 -7.64 10.58
N SER A 169 -1.63 -7.95 11.74
CA SER A 169 -0.98 -6.95 12.61
C SER A 169 0.22 -6.31 11.92
N TYR A 170 1.09 -7.10 11.28
CA TYR A 170 2.23 -6.60 10.50
C TYR A 170 1.81 -5.67 9.36
N CYS A 171 0.70 -5.99 8.71
CA CYS A 171 0.09 -5.14 7.68
C CYS A 171 -0.55 -3.86 8.26
N GLY A 172 -0.65 -3.72 9.58
CA GLY A 172 -1.24 -2.55 10.24
C GLY A 172 -2.76 -2.46 10.12
N LEU A 173 -3.42 -3.59 9.98
CA LEU A 173 -4.89 -3.65 9.86
C LEU A 173 -5.59 -3.93 11.20
N CYS A 174 -4.86 -3.89 12.32
CA CYS A 174 -5.36 -4.00 13.68
C CYS A 174 -5.35 -2.65 14.39
N GLY A 175 -6.32 -2.43 15.27
CA GLY A 175 -6.26 -1.37 16.26
C GLY A 175 -5.20 -1.66 17.31
N ASP A 176 -4.81 -0.63 18.05
CA ASP A 176 -4.02 -0.77 19.26
C ASP A 176 -4.97 -0.79 20.47
N GLN A 177 -4.56 -1.44 21.54
CA GLN A 177 -5.30 -1.50 22.79
C GLN A 177 -4.44 -0.94 23.92
N LYS A 178 -4.98 0.01 24.65
CA LYS A 178 -4.39 0.52 25.87
C LYS A 178 -5.30 0.12 27.02
N SER A 179 -4.80 -0.71 27.91
CA SER A 179 -5.53 -1.14 29.11
C SER A 179 -4.80 -0.63 30.34
N SER A 180 -5.52 -0.06 31.28
CA SER A 180 -5.02 0.31 32.59
C SER A 180 -6.09 -0.06 33.63
N GLY A 181 -5.77 -1.00 34.53
CA GLY A 181 -6.75 -1.57 35.46
C GLY A 181 -7.92 -2.21 34.69
N ASN A 182 -9.14 -1.88 35.08
CA ASN A 182 -10.36 -2.39 34.45
C ASN A 182 -10.80 -1.62 33.21
N THR A 183 -10.05 -0.60 32.79
CA THR A 183 -10.40 0.24 31.63
C THR A 183 -9.69 -0.24 30.39
N VAL A 184 -10.45 -0.59 29.33
CA VAL A 184 -9.95 -0.99 28.02
C VAL A 184 -10.26 0.11 27.00
N GLN A 185 -9.24 0.86 26.58
CA GLN A 185 -9.34 1.82 25.49
C GLN A 185 -8.89 1.16 24.19
N ARG A 186 -9.80 1.06 23.22
CA ARG A 186 -9.47 0.67 21.86
C ARG A 186 -9.11 1.90 21.05
N THR A 187 -7.93 1.90 20.46
CA THR A 187 -7.46 2.99 19.62
C THR A 187 -7.73 2.72 18.13
N PRO A 188 -7.65 3.75 17.28
CA PRO A 188 -7.60 3.56 15.82
C PRO A 188 -6.47 2.62 15.41
N LEU A 189 -6.31 2.40 14.10
CA LEU A 189 -5.26 1.55 13.56
C LEU A 189 -3.88 1.89 14.11
N SER A 190 -3.14 0.87 14.55
CA SER A 190 -1.80 1.02 15.11
C SER A 190 -0.86 1.72 14.13
N LYS A 191 0.00 2.62 14.65
CA LYS A 191 1.08 3.25 13.86
C LYS A 191 2.31 2.35 13.74
N GLN A 192 2.41 1.27 14.51
CA GLN A 192 3.45 0.24 14.38
C GLN A 192 3.07 -0.73 13.26
N ARG A 193 3.42 -0.39 12.03
CA ARG A 193 2.94 -1.11 10.83
C ARG A 193 3.86 -0.98 9.63
N ASN A 194 3.72 -1.88 8.69
CA ASN A 194 4.22 -1.66 7.33
C ASN A 194 3.23 -0.78 6.55
N LYS A 195 3.55 0.52 6.43
CA LYS A 195 2.67 1.50 5.76
C LYS A 195 2.42 1.19 4.27
N HIS A 196 3.36 0.53 3.60
CA HIS A 196 3.23 0.18 2.18
C HIS A 196 2.17 -0.90 1.99
N LEU A 197 2.23 -1.97 2.81
CA LEU A 197 1.21 -3.02 2.81
C LEU A 197 -0.16 -2.46 3.20
N GLN A 198 -0.23 -1.66 4.27
CA GLN A 198 -1.50 -1.10 4.72
C GLN A 198 -2.19 -0.32 3.61
N THR A 199 -1.49 0.63 2.99
CA THR A 199 -2.08 1.47 1.94
C THR A 199 -2.54 0.63 0.75
N THR A 200 -1.69 -0.26 0.25
CA THR A 200 -2.01 -1.09 -0.93
C THR A 200 -3.17 -2.05 -0.66
N LEU A 201 -3.22 -2.67 0.53
CA LEU A 201 -4.30 -3.58 0.90
C LEU A 201 -5.64 -2.86 1.11
N ILE A 202 -5.63 -1.65 1.66
CA ILE A 202 -6.84 -0.83 1.79
C ILE A 202 -7.37 -0.44 0.41
N GLU A 203 -6.51 -0.03 -0.52
CA GLU A 203 -6.94 0.31 -1.89
C GLU A 203 -7.47 -0.93 -2.63
N ALA A 204 -6.82 -2.09 -2.53
CA ALA A 204 -7.33 -3.33 -3.08
C ALA A 204 -8.69 -3.72 -2.46
N ALA A 205 -8.85 -3.54 -1.14
CA ALA A 205 -10.08 -3.86 -0.43
C ALA A 205 -11.30 -3.00 -0.84
N LYS A 206 -11.08 -1.77 -1.28
CA LYS A 206 -12.15 -0.91 -1.82
C LYS A 206 -12.72 -1.46 -3.13
N MET A 207 -11.89 -2.12 -3.93
CA MET A 207 -12.26 -2.68 -5.23
C MET A 207 -12.74 -4.13 -5.13
N ALA A 208 -12.23 -4.89 -4.16
CA ALA A 208 -12.44 -6.32 -4.04
C ALA A 208 -13.90 -6.79 -4.02
N PRO A 209 -14.86 -6.07 -3.41
CA PRO A 209 -16.28 -6.44 -3.44
C PRO A 209 -16.89 -6.48 -4.86
N ARG A 210 -16.29 -5.79 -5.83
CA ARG A 210 -16.76 -5.79 -7.23
C ARG A 210 -16.38 -7.05 -7.99
N TYR A 211 -15.36 -7.77 -7.52
CA TYR A 211 -14.77 -8.91 -8.22
C TYR A 211 -14.93 -10.24 -7.49
N ASN A 212 -15.42 -10.21 -6.24
CA ASN A 212 -15.56 -11.42 -5.43
C ASN A 212 -16.83 -11.36 -4.60
N PRO A 213 -17.85 -12.24 -4.89
CA PRO A 213 -19.12 -12.26 -4.19
C PRO A 213 -19.00 -12.47 -2.66
N THR A 214 -18.08 -13.32 -2.23
CA THR A 214 -17.85 -13.58 -0.79
C THR A 214 -17.35 -12.31 -0.08
N LEU A 215 -16.48 -11.52 -0.75
CA LEU A 215 -16.01 -10.25 -0.22
C LEU A 215 -17.09 -9.17 -0.27
N ALA A 216 -17.98 -9.20 -1.26
CA ALA A 216 -19.15 -8.32 -1.32
C ALA A 216 -20.11 -8.58 -0.15
N GLN A 217 -20.42 -9.83 0.14
CA GLN A 217 -21.25 -10.22 1.29
C GLN A 217 -20.62 -9.77 2.62
N LEU A 218 -19.32 -10.01 2.78
CA LEU A 218 -18.59 -9.56 3.97
C LEU A 218 -18.64 -8.03 4.11
N TYR A 219 -18.41 -7.30 3.02
CA TYR A 219 -18.46 -5.84 2.99
C TYR A 219 -19.83 -5.31 3.40
N ASN A 220 -20.91 -5.83 2.80
CA ASN A 220 -22.28 -5.39 3.08
C ASN A 220 -22.67 -5.68 4.54
N ARG A 221 -22.36 -6.87 5.05
CA ARG A 221 -22.59 -7.24 6.45
C ARG A 221 -21.91 -6.31 7.44
N GLU A 222 -20.64 -5.97 7.19
CA GLU A 222 -19.88 -5.09 8.09
C GLU A 222 -20.25 -3.62 7.92
N ARG A 223 -20.74 -3.21 6.75
CA ARG A 223 -21.28 -1.87 6.50
C ARG A 223 -22.56 -1.62 7.27
N GLN A 224 -23.45 -2.62 7.37
CA GLN A 224 -24.68 -2.54 8.17
C GLN A 224 -24.41 -2.35 9.67
N LYS A 225 -23.30 -2.90 10.18
CA LYS A 225 -22.89 -2.80 11.59
C LYS A 225 -22.10 -1.54 11.94
N GLY A 226 -21.76 -0.73 10.96
CA GLY A 226 -20.92 0.46 11.15
C GLY A 226 -20.76 1.29 9.88
N ASN A 227 -19.55 1.77 9.63
CA ASN A 227 -19.27 2.65 8.51
C ASN A 227 -18.46 1.95 7.39
N VAL A 228 -18.32 2.64 6.24
CA VAL A 228 -17.55 2.20 5.07
C VAL A 228 -16.11 1.79 5.43
N ASN A 229 -15.45 2.53 6.34
CA ASN A 229 -14.07 2.25 6.72
C ASN A 229 -13.95 0.91 7.45
N ARG A 230 -14.92 0.59 8.33
CA ARG A 230 -14.99 -0.69 9.02
C ARG A 230 -15.15 -1.85 8.04
N ALA A 231 -16.08 -1.71 7.08
CA ALA A 231 -16.30 -2.71 6.04
C ALA A 231 -15.05 -2.91 5.16
N THR A 232 -14.41 -1.83 4.73
CA THR A 232 -13.15 -1.89 3.96
C THR A 232 -12.03 -2.59 4.74
N LEU A 233 -11.88 -2.33 6.04
CA LEU A 233 -10.89 -3.00 6.88
C LEU A 233 -11.17 -4.50 7.07
N ALA A 234 -12.45 -4.89 7.16
CA ALA A 234 -12.82 -6.30 7.23
C ALA A 234 -12.44 -7.04 5.94
N VAL A 235 -12.71 -6.46 4.78
CA VAL A 235 -12.30 -6.98 3.48
C VAL A 235 -10.76 -7.03 3.37
N ALA A 236 -10.04 -5.98 3.79
CA ALA A 236 -8.58 -5.96 3.76
C ALA A 236 -7.98 -7.10 4.61
N ARG A 237 -8.52 -7.37 5.80
CA ARG A 237 -8.10 -8.50 6.64
C ARG A 237 -8.37 -9.86 5.98
N LYS A 238 -9.49 -10.00 5.28
CA LYS A 238 -9.81 -11.23 4.52
C LYS A 238 -8.87 -11.40 3.33
N LEU A 239 -8.51 -10.31 2.63
CA LEU A 239 -7.49 -10.35 1.56
C LEU A 239 -6.13 -10.81 2.09
N VAL A 240 -5.70 -10.38 3.29
CA VAL A 240 -4.48 -10.90 3.91
C VAL A 240 -4.55 -12.41 4.12
N ALA A 241 -5.71 -12.94 4.54
CA ALA A 241 -5.88 -14.38 4.69
C ALA A 241 -5.75 -15.12 3.34
N TYR A 242 -6.34 -14.59 2.27
CA TYR A 242 -6.22 -15.14 0.93
C TYR A 242 -4.78 -15.09 0.41
N LEU A 243 -4.12 -13.94 0.54
CA LEU A 243 -2.72 -13.79 0.16
C LEU A 243 -1.80 -14.76 0.91
N MET A 244 -2.03 -14.95 2.22
CA MET A 244 -1.27 -15.92 2.99
C MET A 244 -1.53 -17.37 2.55
N ALA A 245 -2.77 -17.73 2.27
CA ALA A 245 -3.12 -19.10 1.85
C ALA A 245 -2.46 -19.44 0.51
N VAL A 246 -2.61 -18.57 -0.49
CA VAL A 246 -2.01 -18.73 -1.83
C VAL A 246 -0.47 -18.77 -1.75
N ASP A 247 0.12 -17.87 -0.98
CA ASP A 247 1.57 -17.73 -0.89
C ASP A 247 2.22 -18.89 -0.12
N ARG A 248 1.58 -19.38 0.96
CA ARG A 248 2.04 -20.55 1.72
C ARG A 248 1.86 -21.86 0.96
N GLY A 249 0.68 -22.03 0.36
CA GLY A 249 0.35 -23.22 -0.41
C GLY A 249 1.06 -23.29 -1.75
N GLN A 250 1.67 -22.18 -2.21
CA GLN A 250 2.26 -22.05 -3.54
C GLN A 250 1.29 -22.45 -4.68
N THR A 251 0.00 -22.25 -4.45
CA THR A 251 -1.11 -22.62 -5.35
C THR A 251 -1.78 -21.38 -5.92
N HIS A 252 -2.61 -21.55 -6.95
CA HIS A 252 -3.51 -20.52 -7.41
C HIS A 252 -4.75 -20.43 -6.50
N PHE A 253 -5.35 -19.25 -6.46
CA PHE A 253 -6.61 -19.05 -5.73
C PHE A 253 -7.74 -19.75 -6.45
N LEU A 254 -8.41 -20.66 -5.74
CA LEU A 254 -9.62 -21.33 -6.22
C LEU A 254 -10.84 -20.71 -5.54
N VAL A 255 -11.81 -20.28 -6.31
CA VAL A 255 -13.14 -19.94 -5.80
C VAL A 255 -13.87 -21.27 -5.68
N LEU A 256 -14.02 -21.80 -4.47
CA LEU A 256 -14.93 -22.94 -4.25
C LEU A 256 -16.36 -22.43 -4.46
N ASP A 257 -17.07 -22.96 -5.40
CA ASP A 257 -18.49 -22.71 -5.59
C ASP A 257 -19.26 -23.17 -4.34
N ASN A 258 -20.38 -22.47 -4.07
CA ASN A 258 -21.15 -22.72 -2.83
C ASN A 258 -21.68 -24.15 -2.71
N GLU A 259 -21.76 -24.89 -3.80
CA GLU A 259 -22.19 -26.30 -3.82
C GLU A 259 -21.15 -27.24 -3.22
N GLU A 260 -19.84 -26.97 -3.39
CA GLU A 260 -18.77 -27.77 -2.78
C GLU A 260 -18.57 -27.49 -1.29
N ARG A 261 -19.04 -26.36 -0.78
CA ARG A 261 -18.99 -26.03 0.66
C ARG A 261 -20.06 -26.75 1.49
N ALA A 262 -21.12 -27.24 0.87
CA ALA A 262 -22.16 -28.01 1.54
C ALA A 262 -21.82 -29.51 1.62
N ALA A 263 -20.80 -29.96 0.88
CA ALA A 263 -20.39 -31.36 0.78
C ALA A 263 -19.10 -31.68 1.58
N ALA A 264 -18.45 -30.68 2.19
CA ALA A 264 -17.24 -30.82 3.01
C ALA A 264 -17.51 -30.42 4.47
#